data_9a6d268430cbb777be3c1f847ec87866
#
_entry.id   9a6d268430cbb777be3c1f847ec87866
#
_cell.length_a   1.000
_cell.length_b   1.000
_cell.length_c   1.000
_cell.angle_alpha   90.00
_cell.angle_beta   90.00
_cell.angle_gamma   90.00
#
_symmetry.space_group_name_H-M   'P 1'
#
loop_
_entity.id
_entity.type
_entity.pdbx_description
1 polymer ?
#
loop_
_entity_poly.entity_id
_entity_poly.type
_entity_poly.pdbx_seq_one_letter_code
_entity_poly.pdbx_strand_id
1 'polypeptide(L)'
;MDDSSAQKATEHSLRALLRLSEKLNSAPDLDSLLDSLVEQLLVLTGAESGCAGLRTSQGMSCRHFLQGPRVVPLAYHCAPGVGWAGWLIAHGTHYLTNDAAHDPVIVPDVRERLGVTSGIAVPISDSEKEVIAFFEVYNKTGGSGFTDADLDHCLAAAQIASLAIHNRLLYRNVSALAAFSRSLTVTNDLDQVIEVIGDRIAVNFNRSSVILLPVNGGLTPRYRSTGFELGESELAAATWSWKQGQDAGRSTGILSAAQAHYVPLKARGQVIGVLGLEVKTGAWFSNVQRQLFGAFVSQSALAIEQGLLEQKLRRLRFLEESDKVRDAVLTAISHDVRAPLAAITASLSGLLTSDGALDRTARRQLLETADIEARRLHRLVNNLLSMTRLETGASSVKTEPSDLLDVVSTALEELGASAGQRQVLFDIPEDLPLVPLDFGLITHVFINLFSNAFKYSRSEQPVEVRGRIIDGQLEVLVVDRGVGIPPQDLSRVFDKFYRIAELGSSTGLGLGLAICKAFIEAHHGRISLENNPIGGTIVRFVIPA
;
A
#
# COMPACT_ATOMS: atom_id res chain seq x y z
N MET A 1 58.67 -52.36 -11.74
CA MET A 1 58.94 -51.02 -11.17
C MET A 1 57.87 -49.94 -11.52
N ASP A 2 56.86 -50.29 -12.34
CA ASP A 2 55.86 -49.32 -12.89
C ASP A 2 54.62 -49.12 -12.01
N ASP A 3 54.25 -50.11 -11.19
CA ASP A 3 53.00 -50.09 -10.45
C ASP A 3 53.00 -49.06 -9.28
N SER A 4 54.17 -48.85 -8.64
CA SER A 4 54.33 -47.88 -7.50
C SER A 4 54.39 -46.46 -7.97
N SER A 5 54.83 -46.17 -9.21
CA SER A 5 54.84 -44.82 -9.78
C SER A 5 53.44 -44.39 -10.25
N ALA A 6 52.68 -45.29 -10.86
CA ALA A 6 51.32 -45.08 -11.29
C ALA A 6 50.37 -44.84 -10.06
N GLN A 7 50.57 -45.63 -8.99
CA GLN A 7 49.79 -45.47 -7.76
C GLN A 7 50.04 -44.13 -7.04
N LYS A 8 51.32 -43.66 -7.01
CA LYS A 8 51.68 -42.34 -6.46
C LYS A 8 51.13 -41.21 -7.31
N ALA A 9 51.13 -41.31 -8.63
CA ALA A 9 50.52 -40.29 -9.52
C ALA A 9 49.02 -40.19 -9.30
N THR A 10 48.32 -41.32 -9.20
CA THR A 10 46.88 -41.40 -8.93
C THR A 10 46.53 -40.78 -7.56
N GLU A 11 47.33 -41.09 -6.53
CA GLU A 11 47.13 -40.49 -5.17
C GLU A 11 47.35 -38.98 -5.19
N HIS A 12 48.34 -38.50 -5.95
CA HIS A 12 48.60 -37.07 -6.09
C HIS A 12 47.44 -36.31 -6.76
N SER A 13 46.93 -36.89 -7.87
CA SER A 13 45.76 -36.35 -8.59
C SER A 13 44.50 -36.31 -7.71
N LEU A 14 44.25 -37.39 -6.96
CA LEU A 14 43.11 -37.42 -6.03
C LEU A 14 43.20 -36.35 -4.94
N ARG A 15 44.38 -36.17 -4.33
CA ARG A 15 44.60 -35.10 -3.33
C ARG A 15 44.41 -33.73 -3.92
N ALA A 16 44.81 -33.50 -5.17
CA ALA A 16 44.62 -32.21 -5.84
C ALA A 16 43.14 -31.93 -6.14
N LEU A 17 42.36 -32.95 -6.59
CA LEU A 17 40.92 -32.80 -6.78
C LEU A 17 40.15 -32.61 -5.48
N LEU A 18 40.58 -33.20 -4.36
CA LEU A 18 40.01 -32.95 -3.05
C LEU A 18 40.26 -31.50 -2.61
N ARG A 19 41.48 -30.97 -2.78
CA ARG A 19 41.81 -29.56 -2.50
C ARG A 19 41.02 -28.61 -3.38
N LEU A 20 40.82 -28.95 -4.65
CA LEU A 20 39.94 -28.18 -5.55
C LEU A 20 38.53 -28.11 -4.99
N SER A 21 37.94 -29.25 -4.58
CA SER A 21 36.60 -29.27 -3.99
C SER A 21 36.49 -28.40 -2.75
N GLU A 22 37.45 -28.45 -1.83
CA GLU A 22 37.49 -27.60 -0.61
C GLU A 22 37.57 -26.12 -0.96
N LYS A 23 38.46 -25.72 -1.88
CA LYS A 23 38.60 -24.32 -2.30
C LYS A 23 37.37 -23.79 -3.00
N LEU A 24 36.75 -24.53 -3.90
CA LEU A 24 35.55 -24.13 -4.62
C LEU A 24 34.35 -23.95 -3.66
N ASN A 25 34.21 -24.83 -2.67
CA ASN A 25 33.15 -24.74 -1.68
C ASN A 25 33.34 -23.58 -0.69
N SER A 26 34.57 -23.15 -0.42
CA SER A 26 34.89 -22.03 0.47
C SER A 26 34.88 -20.66 -0.23
N ALA A 27 34.83 -20.61 -1.56
CA ALA A 27 34.84 -19.32 -2.29
C ALA A 27 33.66 -18.42 -1.90
N PRO A 28 33.87 -17.11 -1.68
CA PRO A 28 32.79 -16.20 -1.22
C PRO A 28 31.74 -15.92 -2.28
N ASP A 29 32.11 -15.89 -3.54
CA ASP A 29 31.25 -15.58 -4.69
C ASP A 29 31.61 -16.41 -5.94
N LEU A 30 30.85 -16.24 -7.01
CA LEU A 30 31.05 -16.98 -8.25
C LEU A 30 32.35 -16.59 -8.98
N ASP A 31 32.73 -15.33 -8.97
CA ASP A 31 33.95 -14.87 -9.62
C ASP A 31 35.17 -15.47 -8.90
N SER A 32 35.24 -15.41 -7.57
CA SER A 32 36.28 -16.06 -6.76
C SER A 32 36.32 -17.58 -6.92
N LEU A 33 35.15 -18.23 -7.12
CA LEU A 33 35.05 -19.64 -7.38
C LEU A 33 35.71 -19.99 -8.73
N LEU A 34 35.40 -19.23 -9.79
CA LEU A 34 35.96 -19.42 -11.13
C LEU A 34 37.48 -19.16 -11.15
N ASP A 35 37.95 -18.11 -10.47
CA ASP A 35 39.38 -17.81 -10.34
C ASP A 35 40.10 -18.96 -9.62
N SER A 36 39.54 -19.45 -8.50
CA SER A 36 40.09 -20.58 -7.76
C SER A 36 40.12 -21.89 -8.59
N LEU A 37 39.10 -22.08 -9.44
CA LEU A 37 39.07 -23.22 -10.38
C LEU A 37 40.26 -23.14 -11.33
N VAL A 38 40.45 -21.99 -11.98
CA VAL A 38 41.56 -21.81 -12.94
C VAL A 38 42.91 -21.98 -12.24
N GLU A 39 43.14 -21.35 -11.07
CA GLU A 39 44.36 -21.51 -10.29
C GLU A 39 44.72 -22.99 -10.05
N GLN A 40 43.75 -23.82 -9.65
CA GLN A 40 43.98 -25.23 -9.39
C GLN A 40 44.21 -26.01 -10.69
N LEU A 41 43.54 -25.65 -11.79
CA LEU A 41 43.75 -26.26 -13.10
C LEU A 41 45.14 -25.97 -13.66
N LEU A 42 45.68 -24.75 -13.48
CA LEU A 42 47.05 -24.43 -13.85
C LEU A 42 48.08 -25.34 -13.15
N VAL A 43 47.84 -25.62 -11.85
CA VAL A 43 48.70 -26.53 -11.08
C VAL A 43 48.56 -27.99 -11.53
N LEU A 44 47.30 -28.43 -11.78
CA LEU A 44 47.01 -29.83 -12.17
C LEU A 44 47.53 -30.20 -13.54
N THR A 45 47.41 -29.27 -14.50
CA THR A 45 47.76 -29.53 -15.91
C THR A 45 49.16 -29.06 -16.29
N GLY A 46 49.78 -28.25 -15.44
CA GLY A 46 51.02 -27.53 -15.79
C GLY A 46 50.82 -26.48 -16.87
N ALA A 47 49.63 -25.90 -16.99
CA ALA A 47 49.37 -24.83 -17.92
C ALA A 47 49.92 -23.48 -17.40
N GLU A 48 50.34 -22.59 -18.32
CA GLU A 48 50.91 -21.27 -17.97
C GLU A 48 49.82 -20.24 -17.66
N SER A 49 48.65 -20.39 -18.28
CA SER A 49 47.56 -19.43 -18.15
C SER A 49 46.19 -20.05 -18.39
N GLY A 50 45.15 -19.36 -18.04
CA GLY A 50 43.78 -19.84 -18.25
C GLY A 50 42.72 -18.78 -17.88
N CYS A 51 41.51 -19.10 -18.23
CA CYS A 51 40.34 -18.30 -17.82
C CYS A 51 39.13 -19.19 -17.57
N ALA A 52 38.18 -18.68 -16.83
CA ALA A 52 36.86 -19.28 -16.67
C ALA A 52 35.75 -18.22 -16.76
N GLY A 53 34.57 -18.65 -17.15
CA GLY A 53 33.46 -17.74 -17.32
C GLY A 53 32.11 -18.39 -17.21
N LEU A 54 31.06 -17.57 -17.15
CA LEU A 54 29.69 -17.99 -17.05
C LEU A 54 28.95 -17.82 -18.37
N ARG A 55 27.95 -18.66 -18.60
CA ARG A 55 26.99 -18.47 -19.68
C ARG A 55 26.09 -17.29 -19.38
N THR A 56 25.91 -16.40 -20.35
CA THR A 56 24.99 -15.29 -20.33
C THR A 56 23.93 -15.43 -21.42
N SER A 57 22.95 -14.54 -21.46
CA SER A 57 21.94 -14.53 -22.54
C SER A 57 22.54 -14.22 -23.92
N GLN A 58 23.76 -13.69 -24.00
CA GLN A 58 24.44 -13.32 -25.25
C GLN A 58 25.59 -14.27 -25.63
N GLY A 59 25.88 -15.28 -24.81
CA GLY A 59 27.00 -16.19 -25.02
C GLY A 59 27.77 -16.48 -23.75
N MET A 60 29.09 -16.69 -23.85
CA MET A 60 29.99 -16.86 -22.71
C MET A 60 30.67 -15.57 -22.34
N SER A 61 30.78 -15.28 -21.04
CA SER A 61 31.47 -14.12 -20.52
C SER A 61 32.55 -14.51 -19.53
N CYS A 62 33.76 -14.05 -19.74
CA CYS A 62 34.90 -14.19 -18.86
C CYS A 62 35.33 -12.80 -18.37
N ARG A 63 35.64 -12.67 -17.08
CA ARG A 63 36.07 -11.41 -16.47
C ARG A 63 37.53 -11.35 -16.14
N HIS A 64 38.15 -12.52 -15.88
CA HIS A 64 39.51 -12.62 -15.44
C HIS A 64 40.30 -13.62 -16.30
N PHE A 65 41.55 -13.26 -16.57
CA PHE A 65 42.53 -14.12 -17.17
C PHE A 65 43.68 -14.29 -16.17
N LEU A 66 44.03 -15.54 -15.86
CA LEU A 66 45.08 -15.86 -14.92
C LEU A 66 46.35 -16.26 -15.69
N GLN A 67 47.45 -15.60 -15.35
CA GLN A 67 48.78 -15.92 -15.89
C GLN A 67 49.71 -16.21 -14.70
N GLY A 68 49.87 -17.47 -14.34
CA GLY A 68 50.46 -17.85 -13.07
C GLY A 68 49.73 -17.18 -11.88
N PRO A 69 50.43 -16.46 -11.00
CA PRO A 69 49.80 -15.79 -9.86
C PRO A 69 49.14 -14.43 -10.19
N ARG A 70 49.20 -13.96 -11.45
CA ARG A 70 48.66 -12.66 -11.85
C ARG A 70 47.24 -12.82 -12.39
N VAL A 71 46.32 -12.07 -11.80
CA VAL A 71 44.97 -11.94 -12.32
C VAL A 71 44.92 -10.67 -13.20
N VAL A 72 44.59 -10.86 -14.47
CA VAL A 72 44.45 -9.76 -15.42
C VAL A 72 42.95 -9.59 -15.74
N PRO A 73 42.38 -8.40 -15.59
CA PRO A 73 41.02 -8.17 -16.00
C PRO A 73 40.85 -8.42 -17.50
N LEU A 74 39.90 -9.30 -17.86
CA LEU A 74 39.62 -9.64 -19.23
C LEU A 74 38.11 -9.53 -19.47
N ALA A 75 37.66 -8.41 -20.02
CA ALA A 75 36.28 -8.29 -20.46
C ALA A 75 36.10 -8.98 -21.82
N TYR A 76 36.00 -10.30 -21.79
CA TYR A 76 35.86 -11.12 -22.98
C TYR A 76 34.45 -11.71 -23.06
N HIS A 77 33.82 -11.54 -24.21
CA HIS A 77 32.48 -12.03 -24.47
C HIS A 77 32.46 -12.78 -25.80
N CYS A 78 32.06 -14.05 -25.76
CA CYS A 78 31.95 -14.91 -26.95
C CYS A 78 30.50 -15.20 -27.28
N ALA A 79 30.08 -14.86 -28.49
CA ALA A 79 28.80 -15.32 -29.02
C ALA A 79 28.84 -16.85 -29.27
N PRO A 80 27.68 -17.53 -29.28
CA PRO A 80 27.61 -18.95 -29.64
C PRO A 80 28.27 -19.22 -31.00
N GLY A 81 29.13 -20.24 -31.07
CA GLY A 81 29.87 -20.64 -32.28
C GLY A 81 31.13 -19.82 -32.55
N VAL A 82 31.48 -18.81 -31.74
CA VAL A 82 32.67 -17.99 -31.95
C VAL A 82 33.72 -18.31 -30.89
N GLY A 83 34.92 -18.70 -31.33
CA GLY A 83 36.02 -19.12 -30.46
C GLY A 83 35.73 -20.40 -29.69
N TRP A 84 36.67 -20.81 -28.84
CA TRP A 84 36.50 -22.05 -28.06
C TRP A 84 35.29 -21.97 -27.12
N ALA A 85 35.15 -20.89 -26.36
CA ALA A 85 34.01 -20.73 -25.45
C ALA A 85 32.65 -20.81 -26.20
N GLY A 86 32.52 -20.14 -27.36
CA GLY A 86 31.33 -20.24 -28.21
C GLY A 86 31.10 -21.61 -28.83
N TRP A 87 32.20 -22.32 -29.17
CA TRP A 87 32.16 -23.68 -29.67
C TRP A 87 31.61 -24.66 -28.61
N LEU A 88 32.00 -24.47 -27.33
CA LEU A 88 31.49 -25.28 -26.22
C LEU A 88 29.95 -25.16 -26.06
N ILE A 89 29.39 -23.98 -26.31
CA ILE A 89 27.92 -23.81 -26.29
C ILE A 89 27.26 -24.62 -27.42
N ALA A 90 27.85 -24.57 -28.60
CA ALA A 90 27.25 -25.20 -29.79
C ALA A 90 27.31 -26.73 -29.74
N HIS A 91 28.37 -27.30 -29.16
CA HIS A 91 28.64 -28.75 -29.21
C HIS A 91 28.47 -29.46 -27.85
N GLY A 92 28.51 -28.73 -26.73
CA GLY A 92 28.33 -29.30 -25.37
C GLY A 92 29.44 -30.24 -24.94
N THR A 93 30.61 -30.26 -25.61
CA THR A 93 31.72 -31.13 -25.32
C THR A 93 33.05 -30.36 -25.24
N HIS A 94 34.08 -30.99 -24.72
CA HIS A 94 35.41 -30.38 -24.59
C HIS A 94 36.11 -30.19 -25.95
N TYR A 95 37.10 -29.29 -25.95
CA TYR A 95 37.97 -29.00 -27.09
C TYR A 95 39.43 -29.02 -26.63
N LEU A 96 40.31 -29.71 -27.40
CA LEU A 96 41.75 -29.80 -27.16
C LEU A 96 42.51 -29.56 -28.44
N THR A 97 43.50 -28.69 -28.39
CA THR A 97 44.46 -28.49 -29.49
C THR A 97 45.87 -28.30 -28.95
N ASN A 98 46.84 -28.84 -29.68
CA ASN A 98 48.28 -28.63 -29.44
C ASN A 98 48.91 -27.80 -30.58
N ASP A 99 48.11 -27.35 -31.55
CA ASP A 99 48.53 -26.49 -32.65
C ASP A 99 47.51 -25.37 -32.86
N ALA A 100 47.55 -24.35 -31.98
CA ALA A 100 46.68 -23.20 -32.08
C ALA A 100 46.96 -22.30 -33.29
N ALA A 101 48.12 -22.48 -33.95
CA ALA A 101 48.46 -21.67 -35.12
C ALA A 101 47.60 -22.05 -36.33
N HIS A 102 47.23 -23.32 -36.45
CA HIS A 102 46.42 -23.87 -37.54
C HIS A 102 44.98 -24.25 -37.08
N ASP A 103 44.59 -23.89 -35.88
CA ASP A 103 43.31 -24.23 -35.31
C ASP A 103 42.18 -23.38 -35.92
N PRO A 104 41.13 -23.99 -36.51
CA PRO A 104 40.07 -23.27 -37.20
C PRO A 104 39.05 -22.60 -36.25
N VAL A 105 39.04 -22.98 -34.98
CA VAL A 105 38.03 -22.51 -33.99
C VAL A 105 38.55 -21.32 -33.22
N ILE A 106 39.86 -21.22 -32.98
CA ILE A 106 40.42 -20.11 -32.21
C ILE A 106 40.29 -18.77 -32.98
N VAL A 107 39.85 -17.73 -32.25
CA VAL A 107 39.83 -16.37 -32.83
C VAL A 107 41.25 -15.84 -32.95
N PRO A 108 41.72 -15.41 -34.14
CA PRO A 108 43.10 -14.95 -34.33
C PRO A 108 43.55 -13.86 -33.39
N ASP A 109 42.68 -12.85 -33.12
CA ASP A 109 42.97 -11.76 -32.19
C ASP A 109 43.20 -12.26 -30.74
N VAL A 110 42.44 -13.25 -30.30
CA VAL A 110 42.60 -13.90 -28.96
C VAL A 110 43.90 -14.66 -28.91
N ARG A 111 44.19 -15.43 -29.94
CA ARG A 111 45.43 -16.20 -30.06
C ARG A 111 46.67 -15.30 -29.94
N GLU A 112 46.70 -14.21 -30.71
CA GLU A 112 47.83 -13.31 -30.73
C GLU A 112 47.97 -12.53 -29.42
N ARG A 113 46.87 -12.01 -28.90
CA ARG A 113 46.86 -11.20 -27.69
C ARG A 113 47.23 -12.02 -26.44
N LEU A 114 46.81 -13.25 -26.35
CA LEU A 114 47.09 -14.16 -25.21
C LEU A 114 48.29 -15.09 -25.46
N GLY A 115 48.91 -15.07 -26.66
CA GLY A 115 50.06 -15.91 -26.98
C GLY A 115 49.74 -17.40 -26.94
N VAL A 116 48.56 -17.81 -27.39
CA VAL A 116 48.09 -19.22 -27.29
C VAL A 116 48.76 -20.09 -28.34
N THR A 117 49.43 -21.16 -27.90
CA THR A 117 50.06 -22.17 -28.74
C THR A 117 49.39 -23.54 -28.63
N SER A 118 48.86 -23.86 -27.43
CA SER A 118 48.10 -25.08 -27.14
C SER A 118 47.04 -24.79 -26.10
N GLY A 119 45.96 -25.58 -26.00
CA GLY A 119 44.96 -25.40 -24.98
C GLY A 119 43.91 -26.52 -24.88
N ILE A 120 43.25 -26.50 -23.74
CA ILE A 120 42.07 -27.31 -23.44
C ILE A 120 40.94 -26.34 -23.03
N ALA A 121 39.78 -26.52 -23.65
CA ALA A 121 38.54 -25.83 -23.26
C ALA A 121 37.50 -26.89 -22.84
N VAL A 122 36.87 -26.68 -21.68
CA VAL A 122 35.91 -27.63 -21.12
C VAL A 122 34.62 -26.90 -20.70
N PRO A 123 33.45 -27.42 -21.11
CA PRO A 123 32.18 -26.91 -20.63
C PRO A 123 31.89 -27.40 -19.21
N ILE A 124 31.28 -26.58 -18.41
CA ILE A 124 30.68 -26.96 -17.14
C ILE A 124 29.18 -26.96 -17.34
N SER A 125 28.57 -28.14 -17.25
CA SER A 125 27.14 -28.33 -17.50
C SER A 125 26.39 -28.62 -16.20
N ASP A 126 25.11 -28.26 -16.17
CA ASP A 126 24.19 -28.62 -15.09
C ASP A 126 23.67 -30.07 -15.22
N SER A 127 22.72 -30.44 -14.32
CA SER A 127 22.07 -31.77 -14.33
C SER A 127 21.25 -32.07 -15.58
N GLU A 128 20.82 -31.02 -16.31
CA GLU A 128 20.06 -31.13 -17.57
C GLU A 128 20.97 -31.14 -18.81
N LYS A 129 22.29 -31.16 -18.60
CA LYS A 129 23.34 -31.06 -19.63
C LYS A 129 23.41 -29.71 -20.35
N GLU A 130 22.79 -28.69 -19.79
CA GLU A 130 22.95 -27.32 -20.27
C GLU A 130 24.29 -26.76 -19.82
N VAL A 131 25.05 -26.18 -20.76
CA VAL A 131 26.33 -25.52 -20.44
C VAL A 131 26.06 -24.25 -19.66
N ILE A 132 26.46 -24.17 -18.39
CA ILE A 132 26.26 -23.04 -17.46
C ILE A 132 27.51 -22.19 -17.29
N ALA A 133 28.68 -22.78 -17.46
CA ALA A 133 29.99 -22.14 -17.35
C ALA A 133 31.01 -22.85 -18.24
N PHE A 134 32.21 -22.32 -18.28
CA PHE A 134 33.33 -22.91 -18.97
C PHE A 134 34.64 -22.53 -18.30
N PHE A 135 35.70 -23.27 -18.61
CA PHE A 135 37.07 -22.83 -18.41
C PHE A 135 37.95 -23.23 -19.60
N GLU A 136 39.04 -22.50 -19.73
CA GLU A 136 40.06 -22.72 -20.73
C GLU A 136 41.42 -22.62 -20.04
N VAL A 137 42.34 -23.53 -20.38
CA VAL A 137 43.74 -23.52 -19.97
C VAL A 137 44.64 -23.53 -21.19
N TYR A 138 45.72 -22.73 -21.11
CA TYR A 138 46.56 -22.49 -22.28
C TYR A 138 48.05 -22.73 -21.97
N ASN A 139 48.77 -23.14 -22.98
CA ASN A 139 50.22 -23.26 -23.04
C ASN A 139 50.77 -24.17 -21.93
N LYS A 140 51.04 -25.44 -22.24
CA LYS A 140 51.65 -26.37 -21.28
C LYS A 140 53.13 -26.04 -21.08
N THR A 141 53.54 -25.89 -19.81
CA THR A 141 54.95 -25.67 -19.45
C THR A 141 55.82 -26.80 -19.98
N GLY A 142 57.00 -26.44 -20.52
CA GLY A 142 57.92 -27.42 -21.09
C GLY A 142 57.69 -27.81 -22.55
N GLY A 143 56.66 -27.22 -23.24
CA GLY A 143 56.46 -27.34 -24.68
C GLY A 143 55.98 -28.69 -25.20
N SER A 144 55.58 -29.64 -24.33
CA SER A 144 55.17 -31.01 -24.70
C SER A 144 53.74 -31.15 -25.19
N GLY A 145 52.95 -30.07 -25.18
CA GLY A 145 51.52 -30.14 -25.47
C GLY A 145 50.69 -30.78 -24.33
N PHE A 146 49.37 -30.62 -24.40
CA PHE A 146 48.45 -31.27 -23.46
C PHE A 146 48.18 -32.71 -23.83
N THR A 147 48.04 -33.57 -22.83
CA THR A 147 47.79 -35.00 -22.94
C THR A 147 46.36 -35.37 -22.60
N ASP A 148 45.94 -36.61 -22.94
CA ASP A 148 44.62 -37.14 -22.51
C ASP A 148 44.47 -37.16 -20.99
N ALA A 149 45.56 -37.42 -20.24
CA ALA A 149 45.55 -37.33 -18.78
C ALA A 149 45.27 -35.90 -18.24
N ASP A 150 45.78 -34.87 -18.92
CA ASP A 150 45.45 -33.49 -18.59
C ASP A 150 43.97 -33.19 -18.86
N LEU A 151 43.44 -33.70 -19.94
CA LEU A 151 42.02 -33.60 -20.28
C LEU A 151 41.14 -34.29 -19.24
N ASP A 152 41.49 -35.51 -18.81
CA ASP A 152 40.78 -36.24 -17.76
C ASP A 152 40.75 -35.48 -16.45
N HIS A 153 41.85 -34.83 -16.06
CA HIS A 153 41.90 -33.91 -14.91
C HIS A 153 40.96 -32.73 -15.08
N CYS A 154 40.93 -32.12 -16.27
CA CYS A 154 40.02 -31.02 -16.58
C CYS A 154 38.56 -31.47 -16.52
N LEU A 155 38.21 -32.63 -17.07
CA LEU A 155 36.85 -33.17 -17.03
C LEU A 155 36.39 -33.46 -15.59
N ALA A 156 37.26 -34.06 -14.77
CA ALA A 156 36.97 -34.29 -13.35
C ALA A 156 36.77 -32.95 -12.58
N ALA A 157 37.61 -31.94 -12.85
CA ALA A 157 37.48 -30.63 -12.28
C ALA A 157 36.16 -29.92 -12.70
N ALA A 158 35.74 -30.12 -13.97
CA ALA A 158 34.46 -29.58 -14.45
C ALA A 158 33.25 -30.15 -13.70
N GLN A 159 33.28 -31.44 -13.35
CA GLN A 159 32.21 -32.06 -12.56
C GLN A 159 32.14 -31.47 -11.13
N ILE A 160 33.28 -31.29 -10.47
CA ILE A 160 33.37 -30.69 -9.14
C ILE A 160 32.88 -29.23 -9.19
N ALA A 161 33.33 -28.48 -10.20
CA ALA A 161 32.94 -27.10 -10.41
C ALA A 161 31.45 -26.94 -10.70
N SER A 162 30.84 -27.86 -11.46
CA SER A 162 29.40 -27.90 -11.73
C SER A 162 28.60 -27.92 -10.41
N LEU A 163 28.95 -28.81 -9.49
CA LEU A 163 28.29 -28.93 -8.21
C LEU A 163 28.49 -27.68 -7.35
N ALA A 164 29.70 -27.13 -7.30
CA ALA A 164 30.02 -25.94 -6.52
C ALA A 164 29.27 -24.69 -7.06
N ILE A 165 29.23 -24.51 -8.39
CA ILE A 165 28.47 -23.41 -9.03
C ILE A 165 26.97 -23.55 -8.75
N HIS A 166 26.44 -24.79 -8.91
CA HIS A 166 25.02 -25.05 -8.64
C HIS A 166 24.64 -24.70 -7.20
N ASN A 167 25.42 -25.17 -6.23
CA ASN A 167 25.19 -24.84 -4.82
C ASN A 167 25.25 -23.34 -4.58
N ARG A 168 26.20 -22.64 -5.16
CA ARG A 168 26.33 -21.17 -5.00
C ARG A 168 25.15 -20.41 -5.60
N LEU A 169 24.66 -20.84 -6.76
CA LEU A 169 23.45 -20.26 -7.38
C LEU A 169 22.21 -20.53 -6.53
N LEU A 170 22.07 -21.73 -5.97
CA LEU A 170 20.99 -22.06 -5.04
C LEU A 170 21.01 -21.15 -3.80
N TYR A 171 22.16 -21.02 -3.14
CA TYR A 171 22.30 -20.15 -1.97
C TYR A 171 21.93 -18.70 -2.29
N ARG A 172 22.38 -18.19 -3.43
CA ARG A 172 22.03 -16.84 -3.88
C ARG A 172 20.53 -16.69 -4.09
N ASN A 173 19.90 -17.66 -4.73
CA ASN A 173 18.46 -17.64 -4.99
C ASN A 173 17.64 -17.72 -3.71
N VAL A 174 18.01 -18.61 -2.78
CA VAL A 174 17.36 -18.71 -1.47
C VAL A 174 17.51 -17.42 -0.67
N SER A 175 18.70 -16.82 -0.68
CA SER A 175 18.95 -15.54 0.01
C SER A 175 18.14 -14.39 -0.60
N ALA A 176 18.06 -14.32 -1.93
CA ALA A 176 17.25 -13.31 -2.62
C ALA A 176 15.76 -13.48 -2.31
N LEU A 177 15.25 -14.72 -2.32
CA LEU A 177 13.85 -15.01 -2.00
C LEU A 177 13.54 -14.71 -0.52
N ALA A 178 14.45 -15.06 0.40
CA ALA A 178 14.29 -14.75 1.81
C ALA A 178 14.30 -13.23 2.09
N ALA A 179 15.17 -12.48 1.41
CA ALA A 179 15.20 -11.04 1.49
C ALA A 179 13.92 -10.40 0.93
N PHE A 180 13.42 -10.94 -0.19
CA PHE A 180 12.15 -10.53 -0.78
C PHE A 180 10.98 -10.80 0.17
N SER A 181 10.86 -12.03 0.70
CA SER A 181 9.81 -12.40 1.65
C SER A 181 9.81 -11.49 2.89
N ARG A 182 10.99 -11.19 3.46
CA ARG A 182 11.09 -10.24 4.59
C ARG A 182 10.62 -8.83 4.21
N SER A 183 10.93 -8.35 3.01
CA SER A 183 10.50 -7.02 2.58
C SER A 183 8.98 -6.89 2.45
N LEU A 184 8.26 -7.98 2.21
CA LEU A 184 6.80 -8.02 2.12
C LEU A 184 6.10 -7.98 3.50
N THR A 185 6.80 -8.29 4.60
CA THR A 185 6.22 -8.31 5.95
C THR A 185 6.26 -6.95 6.67
N VAL A 186 6.91 -5.96 6.09
CA VAL A 186 7.14 -4.65 6.75
C VAL A 186 5.94 -3.71 6.65
N THR A 187 5.03 -3.95 5.70
CA THR A 187 3.88 -3.07 5.46
C THR A 187 2.60 -3.86 5.27
N ASN A 188 1.49 -3.30 5.78
CA ASN A 188 0.14 -3.84 5.63
C ASN A 188 -0.69 -3.05 4.60
N ASP A 189 -0.10 -2.08 3.91
CA ASP A 189 -0.77 -1.32 2.87
C ASP A 189 -0.54 -2.00 1.51
N LEU A 190 -1.64 -2.32 0.82
CA LEU A 190 -1.62 -3.00 -0.46
C LEU A 190 -0.79 -2.26 -1.52
N ASP A 191 -0.88 -0.94 -1.59
CA ASP A 191 -0.16 -0.15 -2.60
C ASP A 191 1.36 -0.18 -2.32
N GLN A 192 1.77 -0.08 -1.06
CA GLN A 192 3.17 -0.22 -0.67
C GLN A 192 3.70 -1.65 -0.92
N VAL A 193 2.90 -2.68 -0.64
CA VAL A 193 3.26 -4.07 -0.97
C VAL A 193 3.52 -4.24 -2.46
N ILE A 194 2.64 -3.71 -3.31
CA ILE A 194 2.76 -3.77 -4.77
C ILE A 194 4.02 -3.02 -5.26
N GLU A 195 4.31 -1.86 -4.69
CA GLU A 195 5.51 -1.08 -5.01
C GLU A 195 6.79 -1.84 -4.66
N VAL A 196 6.86 -2.41 -3.44
CA VAL A 196 7.99 -3.26 -3.01
C VAL A 196 8.17 -4.46 -3.93
N ILE A 197 7.07 -5.12 -4.34
CA ILE A 197 7.12 -6.26 -5.26
C ILE A 197 7.72 -5.83 -6.60
N GLY A 198 7.19 -4.76 -7.19
CA GLY A 198 7.61 -4.26 -8.49
C GLY A 198 9.09 -3.87 -8.52
N ASP A 199 9.54 -3.11 -7.52
CA ASP A 199 10.94 -2.67 -7.39
C ASP A 199 11.88 -3.87 -7.19
N ARG A 200 11.53 -4.80 -6.31
CA ARG A 200 12.36 -5.98 -6.05
C ARG A 200 12.49 -6.88 -7.27
N ILE A 201 11.42 -7.06 -8.03
CA ILE A 201 11.45 -7.82 -9.29
C ILE A 201 12.31 -7.09 -10.32
N ALA A 202 12.12 -5.78 -10.49
CA ALA A 202 12.90 -4.99 -11.43
C ALA A 202 14.42 -5.07 -11.12
N VAL A 203 14.80 -4.94 -9.85
CA VAL A 203 16.20 -5.01 -9.41
C VAL A 203 16.78 -6.42 -9.55
N ASN A 204 16.09 -7.48 -9.06
CA ASN A 204 16.64 -8.83 -9.07
C ASN A 204 16.80 -9.41 -10.48
N PHE A 205 15.94 -9.02 -11.41
CA PHE A 205 15.99 -9.50 -12.79
C PHE A 205 16.59 -8.48 -13.77
N ASN A 206 16.92 -7.27 -13.30
CA ASN A 206 17.46 -6.16 -14.10
C ASN A 206 16.60 -5.88 -15.35
N ARG A 207 15.29 -5.79 -15.15
CA ARG A 207 14.28 -5.58 -16.19
C ARG A 207 13.15 -4.71 -15.70
N SER A 208 12.56 -3.93 -16.59
CA SER A 208 11.36 -3.15 -16.28
C SER A 208 10.16 -4.08 -16.05
N SER A 209 9.31 -3.73 -15.08
CA SER A 209 8.15 -4.53 -14.69
C SER A 209 6.89 -3.71 -14.53
N VAL A 210 5.74 -4.36 -14.66
CA VAL A 210 4.41 -3.80 -14.43
C VAL A 210 3.56 -4.80 -13.66
N ILE A 211 2.76 -4.31 -12.72
CA ILE A 211 1.76 -5.11 -12.00
C ILE A 211 0.39 -4.52 -12.29
N LEU A 212 -0.50 -5.36 -12.81
CA LEU A 212 -1.88 -4.99 -13.11
C LEU A 212 -2.84 -5.81 -12.24
N LEU A 213 -3.82 -5.12 -11.65
CA LEU A 213 -4.88 -5.76 -10.89
C LEU A 213 -6.24 -5.52 -11.54
N PRO A 214 -7.20 -6.47 -11.39
CA PRO A 214 -8.55 -6.30 -11.91
C PRO A 214 -9.32 -5.24 -11.12
N VAL A 215 -9.89 -4.26 -11.84
CA VAL A 215 -10.76 -3.22 -11.30
C VAL A 215 -11.93 -3.04 -12.27
N ASN A 216 -13.17 -3.14 -11.78
CA ASN A 216 -14.40 -2.94 -12.56
C ASN A 216 -14.46 -3.74 -13.87
N GLY A 217 -13.94 -4.98 -13.86
CA GLY A 217 -13.98 -5.89 -15.02
C GLY A 217 -12.86 -5.68 -16.05
N GLY A 218 -11.93 -4.77 -15.82
CA GLY A 218 -10.70 -4.55 -16.61
C GLY A 218 -9.43 -4.65 -15.78
N LEU A 219 -8.28 -4.62 -16.44
CA LEU A 219 -6.97 -4.55 -15.78
C LEU A 219 -6.52 -3.10 -15.66
N THR A 220 -6.09 -2.71 -14.45
CA THR A 220 -5.55 -1.39 -14.16
C THR A 220 -4.11 -1.53 -13.64
N PRO A 221 -3.14 -0.76 -14.15
CA PRO A 221 -1.78 -0.77 -13.61
C PRO A 221 -1.77 -0.19 -12.19
N ARG A 222 -1.23 -0.95 -11.24
CA ARG A 222 -1.01 -0.52 -9.85
C ARG A 222 0.46 -0.19 -9.57
N TYR A 223 1.36 -0.79 -10.35
CA TYR A 223 2.78 -0.48 -10.36
C TYR A 223 3.30 -0.50 -11.79
N ARG A 224 4.22 0.39 -12.09
CA ARG A 224 4.94 0.44 -13.36
C ARG A 224 6.33 1.03 -13.13
N SER A 225 7.37 0.26 -13.43
CA SER A 225 8.74 0.76 -13.35
C SER A 225 9.01 1.83 -14.42
N THR A 226 9.96 2.71 -14.12
CA THR A 226 10.39 3.77 -15.05
C THR A 226 10.81 3.17 -16.39
N GLY A 227 10.29 3.70 -17.49
CA GLY A 227 10.59 3.23 -18.85
C GLY A 227 9.77 2.05 -19.34
N PHE A 228 8.85 1.48 -18.57
CA PHE A 228 7.94 0.46 -19.07
C PHE A 228 6.79 1.12 -19.86
N GLU A 229 6.65 0.80 -21.14
CA GLU A 229 5.57 1.30 -22.00
C GLU A 229 4.40 0.29 -22.04
N LEU A 230 3.22 0.76 -21.69
CA LEU A 230 2.00 -0.06 -21.66
C LEU A 230 1.09 0.33 -22.85
N GLY A 231 1.39 -0.22 -24.02
CA GLY A 231 0.60 -0.04 -25.24
C GLY A 231 -0.57 -1.03 -25.36
N GLU A 232 -1.32 -0.97 -26.46
CA GLU A 232 -2.46 -1.83 -26.71
C GLU A 232 -2.09 -3.33 -26.78
N SER A 233 -0.96 -3.68 -27.41
CA SER A 233 -0.45 -5.06 -27.47
C SER A 233 -0.09 -5.60 -26.08
N GLU A 234 0.45 -4.77 -25.22
CA GLU A 234 0.79 -5.09 -23.84
C GLU A 234 -0.47 -5.39 -23.02
N LEU A 235 -1.47 -4.52 -23.11
CA LEU A 235 -2.77 -4.70 -22.45
C LEU A 235 -3.53 -5.93 -22.96
N ALA A 236 -3.45 -6.22 -24.26
CA ALA A 236 -4.06 -7.41 -24.84
C ALA A 236 -3.43 -8.69 -24.28
N ALA A 237 -2.07 -8.76 -24.21
CA ALA A 237 -1.35 -9.89 -23.66
C ALA A 237 -1.61 -10.06 -22.16
N ALA A 238 -1.59 -8.97 -21.38
CA ALA A 238 -1.93 -8.99 -19.97
C ALA A 238 -3.38 -9.47 -19.71
N THR A 239 -4.34 -8.96 -20.49
CA THR A 239 -5.75 -9.34 -20.36
C THR A 239 -5.97 -10.79 -20.70
N TRP A 240 -5.29 -11.29 -21.73
CA TRP A 240 -5.36 -12.71 -22.09
C TRP A 240 -4.77 -13.59 -20.95
N SER A 241 -3.58 -13.23 -20.44
CA SER A 241 -2.96 -13.93 -19.31
C SER A 241 -3.87 -13.97 -18.08
N TRP A 242 -4.53 -12.85 -17.77
CA TRP A 242 -5.50 -12.79 -16.67
C TRP A 242 -6.69 -13.72 -16.86
N LYS A 243 -7.29 -13.70 -18.05
CA LYS A 243 -8.50 -14.48 -18.33
C LYS A 243 -8.25 -15.97 -18.46
N GLN A 244 -7.12 -16.37 -19.07
CA GLN A 244 -6.79 -17.77 -19.31
C GLN A 244 -5.92 -18.39 -18.18
N GLY A 245 -5.33 -17.55 -17.32
CA GLY A 245 -4.44 -18.01 -16.26
C GLY A 245 -3.16 -18.68 -16.81
N GLN A 246 -2.68 -18.25 -17.97
CA GLN A 246 -1.47 -18.76 -18.61
C GLN A 246 -0.56 -17.62 -19.01
N ASP A 247 0.71 -17.91 -19.22
CA ASP A 247 1.69 -16.94 -19.66
C ASP A 247 1.38 -16.47 -21.09
N ALA A 248 1.56 -15.17 -21.35
CA ALA A 248 1.36 -14.55 -22.65
C ALA A 248 2.43 -13.47 -22.94
N GLY A 249 2.50 -13.03 -24.18
CA GLY A 249 3.45 -12.01 -24.60
C GLY A 249 4.76 -12.57 -25.12
N ARG A 250 5.82 -11.76 -25.08
CA ARG A 250 7.12 -12.11 -25.65
C ARG A 250 7.70 -13.37 -24.99
N SER A 251 8.37 -14.20 -25.76
CA SER A 251 8.90 -15.52 -25.35
C SER A 251 7.84 -16.60 -25.12
N THR A 252 6.58 -16.34 -25.45
CA THR A 252 5.50 -17.35 -25.52
C THR A 252 5.00 -17.49 -26.96
N GLY A 253 4.23 -18.54 -27.24
CA GLY A 253 3.52 -18.71 -28.51
C GLY A 253 2.25 -17.85 -28.61
N ILE A 254 1.93 -17.05 -27.59
CA ILE A 254 0.62 -16.34 -27.43
C ILE A 254 0.88 -14.84 -27.34
N LEU A 255 0.33 -14.08 -28.30
CA LEU A 255 0.46 -12.61 -28.36
C LEU A 255 1.91 -12.10 -28.27
N SER A 256 2.82 -12.77 -28.98
CA SER A 256 4.27 -12.52 -28.96
C SER A 256 4.68 -11.14 -29.52
N ALA A 257 3.75 -10.36 -30.06
CA ALA A 257 3.96 -8.98 -30.49
C ALA A 257 4.19 -8.02 -29.30
N ALA A 258 3.73 -8.36 -28.11
CA ALA A 258 4.05 -7.65 -26.89
C ALA A 258 5.55 -7.69 -26.61
N GLN A 259 6.10 -6.64 -26.00
CA GLN A 259 7.52 -6.58 -25.63
C GLN A 259 7.81 -7.24 -24.28
N ALA A 260 6.79 -7.35 -23.43
CA ALA A 260 6.88 -8.00 -22.12
C ALA A 260 6.34 -9.43 -22.13
N HIS A 261 6.81 -10.21 -21.17
CA HIS A 261 6.27 -11.51 -20.79
C HIS A 261 5.32 -11.32 -19.62
N TYR A 262 4.08 -11.73 -19.78
CA TYR A 262 3.03 -11.60 -18.79
C TYR A 262 2.73 -12.91 -18.10
N VAL A 263 2.82 -12.92 -16.76
CA VAL A 263 2.58 -14.09 -15.92
C VAL A 263 1.39 -13.82 -15.00
N PRO A 264 0.41 -14.73 -14.91
CA PRO A 264 -0.73 -14.54 -14.01
C PRO A 264 -0.32 -14.71 -12.54
N LEU A 265 -0.71 -13.77 -11.71
CA LEU A 265 -0.58 -13.85 -10.25
C LEU A 265 -1.72 -14.72 -9.71
N LYS A 266 -1.40 -15.97 -9.35
CA LYS A 266 -2.37 -16.95 -8.89
C LYS A 266 -2.31 -17.14 -7.39
N ALA A 267 -3.46 -16.96 -6.73
CA ALA A 267 -3.63 -17.28 -5.33
C ALA A 267 -4.88 -18.15 -5.15
N ARG A 268 -4.78 -19.24 -4.40
CA ARG A 268 -5.88 -20.21 -4.16
C ARG A 268 -6.62 -20.66 -5.44
N GLY A 269 -5.91 -20.79 -6.53
CA GLY A 269 -6.48 -21.22 -7.82
C GLY A 269 -7.18 -20.11 -8.62
N GLN A 270 -7.22 -18.88 -8.14
CA GLN A 270 -7.76 -17.73 -8.85
C GLN A 270 -6.65 -16.80 -9.33
N VAL A 271 -6.84 -16.18 -10.49
CA VAL A 271 -5.93 -15.14 -10.99
C VAL A 271 -6.36 -13.79 -10.39
N ILE A 272 -5.54 -13.27 -9.49
CA ILE A 272 -5.80 -12.01 -8.77
C ILE A 272 -5.16 -10.79 -9.43
N GLY A 273 -4.30 -11.01 -10.42
CA GLY A 273 -3.60 -9.96 -11.16
C GLY A 273 -2.65 -10.54 -12.18
N VAL A 274 -1.88 -9.68 -12.80
CA VAL A 274 -0.85 -10.06 -13.80
C VAL A 274 0.42 -9.27 -13.54
N LEU A 275 1.55 -9.96 -13.62
CA LEU A 275 2.88 -9.37 -13.61
C LEU A 275 3.45 -9.40 -15.04
N GLY A 276 3.82 -8.24 -15.57
CA GLY A 276 4.56 -8.11 -16.82
C GLY A 276 6.03 -7.83 -16.55
N LEU A 277 6.91 -8.50 -17.28
CA LEU A 277 8.36 -8.28 -17.22
C LEU A 277 8.90 -8.08 -18.63
N GLU A 278 9.58 -6.97 -18.88
CA GLU A 278 10.18 -6.64 -20.17
C GLU A 278 11.16 -7.73 -20.60
N VAL A 279 11.12 -8.14 -21.87
CA VAL A 279 12.05 -9.11 -22.45
C VAL A 279 13.03 -8.38 -23.33
N LYS A 280 14.27 -8.21 -22.85
CA LYS A 280 15.37 -7.66 -23.65
C LYS A 280 15.71 -8.61 -24.79
N THR A 281 16.26 -8.07 -25.88
CA THR A 281 16.72 -8.84 -27.04
C THR A 281 17.67 -9.98 -26.59
N GLY A 282 17.29 -11.23 -26.86
CA GLY A 282 18.02 -12.42 -26.44
C GLY A 282 17.09 -13.49 -25.87
N ALA A 283 17.65 -14.54 -25.31
CA ALA A 283 16.88 -15.62 -24.70
C ALA A 283 16.11 -15.15 -23.45
N TRP A 284 14.95 -15.72 -23.24
CA TRP A 284 14.24 -15.67 -21.96
C TRP A 284 15.15 -16.25 -20.85
N PHE A 285 14.72 -16.30 -19.66
CA PHE A 285 15.50 -16.80 -18.53
C PHE A 285 16.07 -18.22 -18.73
N SER A 286 17.26 -18.49 -18.18
CA SER A 286 17.74 -19.86 -17.97
C SER A 286 16.79 -20.63 -17.02
N ASN A 287 16.90 -21.94 -16.96
CA ASN A 287 16.07 -22.77 -16.08
C ASN A 287 16.13 -22.31 -14.62
N VAL A 288 17.33 -22.01 -14.11
CA VAL A 288 17.54 -21.49 -12.75
C VAL A 288 16.85 -20.15 -12.53
N GLN A 289 16.95 -19.24 -13.48
CA GLN A 289 16.29 -17.93 -13.40
C GLN A 289 14.76 -18.06 -13.49
N ARG A 290 14.23 -18.97 -14.30
CA ARG A 290 12.79 -19.26 -14.39
C ARG A 290 12.22 -19.76 -13.06
N GLN A 291 12.93 -20.69 -12.40
CA GLN A 291 12.53 -21.18 -11.08
C GLN A 291 12.51 -20.06 -10.03
N LEU A 292 13.55 -19.24 -9.98
CA LEU A 292 13.59 -18.08 -9.09
C LEU A 292 12.45 -17.09 -9.38
N PHE A 293 12.22 -16.75 -10.65
CA PHE A 293 11.14 -15.87 -11.05
C PHE A 293 9.77 -16.42 -10.68
N GLY A 294 9.52 -17.72 -10.90
CA GLY A 294 8.29 -18.38 -10.48
C GLY A 294 8.06 -18.31 -8.96
N ALA A 295 9.13 -18.43 -8.16
CA ALA A 295 9.04 -18.27 -6.71
C ALA A 295 8.71 -16.83 -6.31
N PHE A 296 9.29 -15.81 -6.96
CA PHE A 296 8.93 -14.41 -6.75
C PHE A 296 7.47 -14.13 -7.12
N VAL A 297 7.01 -14.64 -8.28
CA VAL A 297 5.62 -14.53 -8.73
C VAL A 297 4.66 -15.14 -7.71
N SER A 298 4.97 -16.32 -7.19
CA SER A 298 4.13 -17.02 -6.20
C SER A 298 4.07 -16.26 -4.87
N GLN A 299 5.19 -15.76 -4.36
CA GLN A 299 5.24 -14.95 -3.14
C GLN A 299 4.51 -13.61 -3.33
N SER A 300 4.65 -12.98 -4.49
CA SER A 300 3.95 -11.75 -4.86
C SER A 300 2.44 -11.95 -4.85
N ALA A 301 1.97 -13.04 -5.46
CA ALA A 301 0.55 -13.36 -5.48
C ALA A 301 -0.03 -13.53 -4.06
N LEU A 302 0.68 -14.25 -3.18
CA LEU A 302 0.26 -14.42 -1.79
C LEU A 302 0.21 -13.10 -1.02
N ALA A 303 1.23 -12.26 -1.17
CA ALA A 303 1.30 -10.95 -0.48
C ALA A 303 0.19 -10.01 -0.97
N ILE A 304 -0.08 -9.96 -2.27
CA ILE A 304 -1.17 -9.16 -2.85
C ILE A 304 -2.53 -9.70 -2.38
N GLU A 305 -2.73 -11.02 -2.33
CA GLU A 305 -3.98 -11.62 -1.80
C GLU A 305 -4.21 -11.21 -0.35
N GLN A 306 -3.18 -11.27 0.50
CA GLN A 306 -3.27 -10.83 1.89
C GLN A 306 -3.67 -9.36 1.99
N GLY A 307 -3.02 -8.47 1.23
CA GLY A 307 -3.35 -7.05 1.20
C GLY A 307 -4.79 -6.77 0.75
N LEU A 308 -5.28 -7.48 -0.28
CA LEU A 308 -6.67 -7.37 -0.75
C LEU A 308 -7.68 -7.85 0.30
N LEU A 309 -7.38 -8.95 1.01
CA LEU A 309 -8.22 -9.45 2.09
C LEU A 309 -8.28 -8.48 3.26
N GLU A 310 -7.16 -7.92 3.68
CA GLU A 310 -7.11 -6.91 4.74
C GLU A 310 -7.90 -5.66 4.37
N GLN A 311 -7.77 -5.17 3.14
CA GLN A 311 -8.54 -4.02 2.66
C GLN A 311 -10.05 -4.31 2.70
N LYS A 312 -10.46 -5.52 2.28
CA LYS A 312 -11.86 -5.96 2.33
C LYS A 312 -12.37 -6.06 3.78
N LEU A 313 -11.58 -6.61 4.69
CA LEU A 313 -11.93 -6.70 6.11
C LEU A 313 -12.07 -5.33 6.77
N ARG A 314 -11.17 -4.38 6.48
CA ARG A 314 -11.28 -2.99 6.97
C ARG A 314 -12.56 -2.34 6.47
N ARG A 315 -12.92 -2.56 5.20
CA ARG A 315 -14.15 -2.04 4.62
C ARG A 315 -15.40 -2.62 5.28
N LEU A 316 -15.42 -3.92 5.55
CA LEU A 316 -16.54 -4.57 6.23
C LEU A 316 -16.69 -4.07 7.68
N ARG A 317 -15.59 -3.94 8.43
CA ARG A 317 -15.63 -3.38 9.80
C ARG A 317 -16.17 -1.96 9.82
N PHE A 318 -15.72 -1.13 8.90
CA PHE A 318 -16.25 0.24 8.77
C PHE A 318 -17.76 0.27 8.51
N LEU A 319 -18.28 -0.62 7.65
CA LEU A 319 -19.71 -0.73 7.40
C LEU A 319 -20.48 -1.22 8.63
N GLU A 320 -19.96 -2.24 9.35
CA GLU A 320 -20.57 -2.73 10.57
C GLU A 320 -20.62 -1.68 11.69
N GLU A 321 -19.54 -0.90 11.86
CA GLU A 321 -19.53 0.21 12.81
C GLU A 321 -20.53 1.30 12.43
N SER A 322 -20.62 1.64 11.16
CA SER A 322 -21.60 2.59 10.64
C SER A 322 -23.03 2.14 10.89
N ASP A 323 -23.34 0.85 10.65
CA ASP A 323 -24.67 0.29 10.89
C ASP A 323 -25.01 0.28 12.40
N LYS A 324 -24.07 -0.08 13.28
CA LYS A 324 -24.28 -0.01 14.75
C LYS A 324 -24.60 1.40 15.23
N VAL A 325 -23.88 2.40 14.70
CA VAL A 325 -24.17 3.81 15.02
C VAL A 325 -25.57 4.19 14.54
N ARG A 326 -25.94 3.80 13.32
CA ARG A 326 -27.27 4.06 12.75
C ARG A 326 -28.39 3.44 13.60
N ASP A 327 -28.24 2.18 14.03
CA ASP A 327 -29.23 1.48 14.85
C ASP A 327 -29.38 2.12 16.24
N ALA A 328 -28.27 2.51 16.86
CA ALA A 328 -28.28 3.22 18.15
C ALA A 328 -29.02 4.57 18.04
N VAL A 329 -28.80 5.30 16.96
CA VAL A 329 -29.49 6.56 16.65
C VAL A 329 -30.98 6.36 16.46
N LEU A 330 -31.41 5.38 15.64
CA LEU A 330 -32.82 5.07 15.43
C LEU A 330 -33.53 4.66 16.74
N THR A 331 -32.84 3.92 17.59
CA THR A 331 -33.35 3.52 18.91
C THR A 331 -33.55 4.72 19.81
N ALA A 332 -32.57 5.64 19.89
CA ALA A 332 -32.64 6.86 20.69
C ALA A 332 -33.77 7.80 20.20
N ILE A 333 -33.89 7.98 18.87
CA ILE A 333 -35.00 8.75 18.26
C ILE A 333 -36.36 8.15 18.63
N SER A 334 -36.49 6.83 18.51
CA SER A 334 -37.75 6.14 18.83
C SER A 334 -38.17 6.32 20.28
N HIS A 335 -37.22 6.30 21.21
CA HIS A 335 -37.45 6.55 22.62
C HIS A 335 -37.88 8.00 22.88
N ASP A 336 -37.16 8.97 22.31
CA ASP A 336 -37.41 10.40 22.56
C ASP A 336 -38.69 10.94 21.88
N VAL A 337 -39.16 10.25 20.83
CA VAL A 337 -40.48 10.52 20.20
C VAL A 337 -41.61 9.87 20.99
N ARG A 338 -41.40 8.65 21.51
CA ARG A 338 -42.46 7.91 22.24
C ARG A 338 -42.87 8.56 23.54
N ALA A 339 -41.93 9.13 24.29
CA ALA A 339 -42.20 9.73 25.59
C ALA A 339 -43.17 10.94 25.52
N PRO A 340 -42.93 11.99 24.71
CA PRO A 340 -43.86 13.10 24.55
C PRO A 340 -45.21 12.67 23.97
N LEU A 341 -45.21 11.74 23.01
CA LEU A 341 -46.45 11.20 22.44
C LEU A 341 -47.31 10.49 23.48
N ALA A 342 -46.69 9.69 24.37
CA ALA A 342 -47.40 9.04 25.47
C ALA A 342 -47.98 10.09 26.46
N ALA A 343 -47.22 11.13 26.80
CA ALA A 343 -47.69 12.19 27.68
C ALA A 343 -48.89 13.00 27.09
N ILE A 344 -48.81 13.33 25.80
CA ILE A 344 -49.91 13.95 25.05
C ILE A 344 -51.16 13.05 25.09
N THR A 345 -50.99 11.78 24.75
CA THR A 345 -52.09 10.80 24.72
C THR A 345 -52.71 10.63 26.09
N ALA A 346 -51.91 10.52 27.14
CA ALA A 346 -52.39 10.38 28.53
C ALA A 346 -53.16 11.63 28.98
N SER A 347 -52.65 12.85 28.68
CA SER A 347 -53.31 14.11 28.98
C SER A 347 -54.65 14.25 28.28
N LEU A 348 -54.73 13.94 26.99
CA LEU A 348 -55.97 13.94 26.20
C LEU A 348 -56.95 12.86 26.67
N SER A 349 -56.50 11.67 26.97
CA SER A 349 -57.33 10.60 27.49
C SER A 349 -57.91 10.94 28.86
N GLY A 350 -57.09 11.54 29.76
CA GLY A 350 -57.55 12.05 31.05
C GLY A 350 -58.66 13.10 30.89
N LEU A 351 -58.54 14.01 29.92
CA LEU A 351 -59.58 15.00 29.64
C LEU A 351 -60.87 14.40 29.08
N LEU A 352 -60.75 13.35 28.21
CA LEU A 352 -61.90 12.68 27.61
C LEU A 352 -62.67 11.75 28.55
N THR A 353 -61.98 11.06 29.47
CA THR A 353 -62.60 10.09 30.37
C THR A 353 -63.11 10.68 31.67
N SER A 354 -62.81 11.90 32.00
CA SER A 354 -63.15 12.50 33.31
C SER A 354 -64.59 13.05 33.42
N ASP A 355 -65.41 12.97 32.38
CA ASP A 355 -66.84 13.26 32.31
C ASP A 355 -67.34 14.42 33.22
N GLY A 356 -66.57 15.52 33.26
CA GLY A 356 -66.85 16.70 34.08
C GLY A 356 -66.32 16.65 35.53
N ALA A 357 -65.67 15.58 35.97
CA ALA A 357 -65.15 15.44 37.34
C ALA A 357 -63.86 16.19 37.65
N LEU A 358 -63.17 16.71 36.62
CA LEU A 358 -61.96 17.51 36.78
C LEU A 358 -62.31 18.96 37.09
N ASP A 359 -61.65 19.53 38.12
CA ASP A 359 -61.71 20.94 38.36
C ASP A 359 -61.02 21.75 37.24
N ARG A 360 -61.27 23.06 37.22
CA ARG A 360 -60.75 23.97 36.18
C ARG A 360 -59.22 24.00 36.15
N THR A 361 -58.57 23.77 37.28
CA THR A 361 -57.11 23.79 37.46
C THR A 361 -56.49 22.52 36.87
N ALA A 362 -57.01 21.34 37.24
CA ALA A 362 -56.56 20.07 36.73
C ALA A 362 -56.73 19.96 35.20
N ARG A 363 -57.89 20.43 34.66
CA ARG A 363 -58.11 20.48 33.21
C ARG A 363 -57.10 21.37 32.50
N ARG A 364 -56.79 22.53 33.09
CA ARG A 364 -55.78 23.45 32.51
C ARG A 364 -54.39 22.86 32.55
N GLN A 365 -53.99 22.18 33.63
CA GLN A 365 -52.71 21.50 33.73
C GLN A 365 -52.52 20.41 32.67
N LEU A 366 -53.56 19.59 32.42
CA LEU A 366 -53.50 18.58 31.39
C LEU A 366 -53.37 19.18 29.98
N LEU A 367 -54.08 20.28 29.69
CA LEU A 367 -53.96 21.01 28.40
C LEU A 367 -52.56 21.63 28.24
N GLU A 368 -52.05 22.26 29.28
CA GLU A 368 -50.70 22.85 29.29
C GLU A 368 -49.63 21.77 29.11
N THR A 369 -49.75 20.61 29.76
CA THR A 369 -48.85 19.47 29.58
C THR A 369 -48.87 18.95 28.15
N ALA A 370 -50.05 18.79 27.56
CA ALA A 370 -50.20 18.34 26.18
C ALA A 370 -49.58 19.32 25.18
N ASP A 371 -49.79 20.64 25.37
CA ASP A 371 -49.21 21.70 24.52
C ASP A 371 -47.67 21.72 24.59
N ILE A 372 -47.11 21.65 25.79
CA ILE A 372 -45.64 21.62 26.02
C ILE A 372 -45.01 20.44 25.31
N GLU A 373 -45.58 19.25 25.48
CA GLU A 373 -45.02 18.03 24.86
C GLU A 373 -45.25 17.99 23.35
N ALA A 374 -46.34 18.56 22.83
CA ALA A 374 -46.56 18.73 21.40
C ALA A 374 -45.52 19.65 20.74
N ARG A 375 -45.24 20.79 21.37
CA ARG A 375 -44.17 21.71 20.91
C ARG A 375 -42.79 21.07 20.97
N ARG A 376 -42.55 20.26 22.00
CA ARG A 376 -41.30 19.51 22.12
C ARG A 376 -41.15 18.48 20.97
N LEU A 377 -42.21 17.75 20.66
CA LEU A 377 -42.22 16.77 19.56
C LEU A 377 -42.00 17.47 18.21
N HIS A 378 -42.65 18.59 17.99
CA HIS A 378 -42.50 19.42 16.80
C HIS A 378 -41.04 19.86 16.59
N ARG A 379 -40.39 20.34 17.66
CA ARG A 379 -38.94 20.67 17.60
C ARG A 379 -38.05 19.47 17.28
N LEU A 380 -38.32 18.31 17.85
CA LEU A 380 -37.57 17.07 17.55
C LEU A 380 -37.67 16.66 16.08
N VAL A 381 -38.90 16.73 15.52
CA VAL A 381 -39.14 16.40 14.09
C VAL A 381 -38.43 17.40 13.17
N ASN A 382 -38.52 18.69 13.47
CA ASN A 382 -37.85 19.74 12.67
C ASN A 382 -36.31 19.59 12.72
N ASN A 383 -35.74 19.25 13.86
CA ASN A 383 -34.32 19.01 14.00
C ASN A 383 -33.86 17.79 13.15
N LEU A 384 -34.66 16.71 13.11
CA LEU A 384 -34.40 15.54 12.29
C LEU A 384 -34.48 15.87 10.78
N LEU A 385 -35.52 16.58 10.37
CA LEU A 385 -35.71 17.01 8.97
C LEU A 385 -34.57 17.94 8.50
N SER A 386 -34.17 18.86 9.35
CA SER A 386 -33.06 19.78 9.06
C SER A 386 -31.74 19.04 8.90
N MET A 387 -31.49 18.03 9.74
CA MET A 387 -30.30 17.18 9.64
C MET A 387 -30.27 16.37 8.34
N THR A 388 -31.38 15.76 7.96
CA THR A 388 -31.46 14.96 6.71
C THR A 388 -31.28 15.82 5.46
N ARG A 389 -31.81 17.05 5.45
CA ARG A 389 -31.61 17.99 4.33
C ARG A 389 -30.15 18.41 4.18
N LEU A 390 -29.44 18.60 5.29
CA LEU A 390 -28.01 18.95 5.28
C LEU A 390 -27.13 17.76 4.78
N GLU A 391 -27.44 16.53 5.18
CA GLU A 391 -26.68 15.34 4.74
C GLU A 391 -26.83 15.06 3.24
N THR A 392 -27.96 15.40 2.66
CA THR A 392 -28.22 15.21 1.22
C THR A 392 -27.65 16.33 0.34
N GLY A 393 -27.06 17.37 0.93
CA GLY A 393 -26.55 18.54 0.19
C GLY A 393 -27.67 19.35 -0.53
N ALA A 394 -28.94 19.08 -0.19
CA ALA A 394 -30.10 19.63 -0.87
C ALA A 394 -30.52 21.03 -0.39
N SER A 395 -29.86 21.60 0.59
CA SER A 395 -30.19 22.93 1.11
C SER A 395 -29.31 24.01 0.49
N SER A 396 -29.83 24.73 -0.49
CA SER A 396 -29.32 26.06 -0.81
C SER A 396 -29.75 27.01 0.31
N VAL A 397 -28.82 27.56 1.09
CA VAL A 397 -29.05 28.61 2.06
C VAL A 397 -29.60 29.83 1.31
N LYS A 398 -30.78 30.32 1.73
CA LYS A 398 -31.38 31.52 1.14
C LYS A 398 -31.00 32.71 2.00
N THR A 399 -29.90 33.34 1.70
CA THR A 399 -29.47 34.54 2.43
C THR A 399 -30.22 35.77 1.95
N GLU A 400 -30.81 36.50 2.90
CA GLU A 400 -31.46 37.82 2.70
C GLU A 400 -30.88 38.81 3.70
N PRO A 401 -30.75 40.10 3.34
CA PRO A 401 -30.31 41.11 4.29
C PRO A 401 -31.24 41.15 5.52
N SER A 402 -30.73 40.76 6.67
CA SER A 402 -31.49 40.54 7.89
C SER A 402 -30.89 41.32 9.06
N ASP A 403 -31.75 41.83 9.94
CA ASP A 403 -31.34 42.44 11.19
C ASP A 403 -31.10 41.35 12.24
N LEU A 404 -29.93 41.38 12.88
CA LEU A 404 -29.59 40.43 13.92
C LEU A 404 -30.54 40.48 15.12
N LEU A 405 -30.97 41.68 15.50
CA LEU A 405 -31.86 41.88 16.64
C LEU A 405 -33.24 41.26 16.37
N ASP A 406 -33.75 41.38 15.13
CA ASP A 406 -35.02 40.76 14.72
C ASP A 406 -34.94 39.24 14.79
N VAL A 407 -33.83 38.67 14.32
CA VAL A 407 -33.59 37.20 14.39
C VAL A 407 -33.58 36.73 15.83
N VAL A 408 -32.84 37.40 16.70
CA VAL A 408 -32.73 37.07 18.13
C VAL A 408 -34.06 37.20 18.85
N SER A 409 -34.79 38.28 18.58
CA SER A 409 -36.12 38.55 19.16
C SER A 409 -37.12 37.47 18.75
N THR A 410 -37.17 37.10 17.47
CA THR A 410 -38.02 36.03 16.96
C THR A 410 -37.69 34.70 17.64
N ALA A 411 -36.40 34.37 17.82
CA ALA A 411 -36.00 33.16 18.53
C ALA A 411 -36.47 33.11 19.99
N LEU A 412 -36.47 34.23 20.67
CA LEU A 412 -36.98 34.33 22.05
C LEU A 412 -38.51 34.23 22.11
N GLU A 413 -39.22 34.83 21.16
CA GLU A 413 -40.68 34.72 21.04
C GLU A 413 -41.11 33.27 20.80
N GLU A 414 -40.41 32.53 19.91
CA GLU A 414 -40.68 31.11 19.66
C GLU A 414 -40.41 30.20 20.87
N LEU A 415 -39.49 30.57 21.73
CA LEU A 415 -39.26 29.87 23.01
C LEU A 415 -40.40 30.11 24.00
N GLY A 416 -41.08 31.24 23.94
CA GLY A 416 -42.30 31.57 24.69
C GLY A 416 -42.18 31.25 26.18
N ALA A 417 -43.17 30.55 26.73
CA ALA A 417 -43.23 30.18 28.14
C ALA A 417 -42.01 29.34 28.62
N SER A 418 -41.28 28.71 27.72
CA SER A 418 -40.04 27.95 28.04
C SER A 418 -38.89 28.88 28.44
N ALA A 419 -38.92 30.16 28.03
CA ALA A 419 -37.96 31.17 28.45
C ALA A 419 -38.23 31.65 29.89
N GLY A 420 -39.46 31.50 30.39
CA GLY A 420 -39.85 31.92 31.74
C GLY A 420 -39.64 33.44 31.95
N GLN A 421 -39.30 33.84 33.20
CA GLN A 421 -38.91 35.22 33.52
C GLN A 421 -37.39 35.45 33.37
N ARG A 422 -36.73 34.70 32.45
CA ARG A 422 -35.28 34.78 32.27
C ARG A 422 -34.90 36.09 31.57
N GLN A 423 -33.93 36.79 32.13
CA GLN A 423 -33.40 38.01 31.56
C GLN A 423 -32.37 37.68 30.47
N VAL A 424 -32.57 38.24 29.28
CA VAL A 424 -31.58 38.22 28.20
C VAL A 424 -31.07 39.65 28.03
N LEU A 425 -29.76 39.82 28.10
CA LEU A 425 -29.07 41.09 27.92
C LEU A 425 -28.52 41.16 26.49
N PHE A 426 -28.83 42.25 25.80
CA PHE A 426 -28.38 42.51 24.45
C PHE A 426 -27.25 43.54 24.47
N ASP A 427 -26.09 43.17 23.93
CA ASP A 427 -24.97 44.07 23.63
C ASP A 427 -24.75 44.04 22.12
N ILE A 428 -25.75 44.53 21.38
CA ILE A 428 -25.78 44.65 19.92
C ILE A 428 -25.93 46.13 19.61
N PRO A 429 -25.02 46.76 18.83
CA PRO A 429 -25.14 48.15 18.42
C PRO A 429 -26.41 48.37 17.59
N GLU A 430 -27.12 49.48 17.83
CA GLU A 430 -28.33 49.86 17.07
C GLU A 430 -28.02 50.13 15.59
N ASP A 431 -26.79 50.50 15.27
CA ASP A 431 -26.29 50.78 13.92
C ASP A 431 -25.63 49.60 13.25
N LEU A 432 -25.83 48.35 13.77
CA LEU A 432 -25.31 47.14 13.15
C LEU A 432 -25.93 47.01 11.75
N PRO A 433 -25.12 46.90 10.67
CA PRO A 433 -25.67 46.78 9.33
C PRO A 433 -26.42 45.44 9.13
N LEU A 434 -27.34 45.43 8.18
CA LEU A 434 -28.01 44.19 7.75
C LEU A 434 -27.00 43.18 7.21
N VAL A 435 -27.09 41.94 7.66
CA VAL A 435 -26.17 40.85 7.27
C VAL A 435 -26.93 39.86 6.42
N PRO A 436 -26.31 39.32 5.33
CA PRO A 436 -26.94 38.31 4.49
C PRO A 436 -27.05 36.97 5.24
N LEU A 437 -28.23 36.72 5.82
CA LEU A 437 -28.52 35.53 6.63
C LEU A 437 -29.75 34.80 6.09
N ASP A 438 -29.78 33.49 6.24
CA ASP A 438 -31.02 32.74 6.18
C ASP A 438 -31.72 32.89 7.52
N PHE A 439 -32.74 33.76 7.54
CA PHE A 439 -33.46 34.17 8.76
C PHE A 439 -33.94 32.96 9.57
N GLY A 440 -34.52 31.94 8.88
CA GLY A 440 -35.05 30.76 9.55
C GLY A 440 -33.96 29.86 10.15
N LEU A 441 -32.86 29.63 9.43
CA LEU A 441 -31.77 28.81 9.92
C LEU A 441 -31.06 29.46 11.12
N ILE A 442 -30.81 30.77 11.07
CA ILE A 442 -30.13 31.47 12.17
C ILE A 442 -31.07 31.61 13.37
N THR A 443 -32.38 31.83 13.17
CA THR A 443 -33.36 31.74 14.26
C THR A 443 -33.30 30.39 14.97
N HIS A 444 -33.21 29.28 14.22
CA HIS A 444 -33.03 27.94 14.80
C HIS A 444 -31.71 27.79 15.59
N VAL A 445 -30.62 28.41 15.12
CA VAL A 445 -29.36 28.46 15.90
C VAL A 445 -29.58 29.10 17.25
N PHE A 446 -30.21 30.29 17.29
CA PHE A 446 -30.49 30.99 18.56
C PHE A 446 -31.44 30.20 19.46
N ILE A 447 -32.50 29.59 18.93
CA ILE A 447 -33.41 28.73 19.69
C ILE A 447 -32.63 27.59 20.39
N ASN A 448 -31.72 26.92 19.69
CA ASN A 448 -30.91 25.85 20.26
C ASN A 448 -29.93 26.38 21.32
N LEU A 449 -29.27 27.51 21.07
CA LEU A 449 -28.32 28.11 22.01
C LEU A 449 -29.03 28.62 23.27
N PHE A 450 -30.14 29.33 23.14
CA PHE A 450 -30.95 29.79 24.29
C PHE A 450 -31.54 28.60 25.07
N SER A 451 -32.07 27.61 24.39
CA SER A 451 -32.59 26.40 25.05
C SER A 451 -31.52 25.72 25.89
N ASN A 452 -30.29 25.63 25.40
CA ASN A 452 -29.17 25.12 26.17
C ASN A 452 -28.79 26.05 27.33
N ALA A 453 -28.62 27.33 27.08
CA ALA A 453 -28.30 28.33 28.09
C ALA A 453 -29.31 28.31 29.23
N PHE A 454 -30.63 28.31 28.93
CA PHE A 454 -31.69 28.28 29.93
C PHE A 454 -31.76 26.93 30.69
N LYS A 455 -31.41 25.86 30.08
CA LYS A 455 -31.42 24.51 30.69
C LYS A 455 -30.28 24.31 31.67
N TYR A 456 -29.11 24.85 31.38
CA TYR A 456 -27.89 24.58 32.15
C TYR A 456 -27.49 25.74 33.08
N SER A 457 -28.16 26.92 33.00
CA SER A 457 -27.95 28.04 33.91
C SER A 457 -29.05 28.13 34.95
N ARG A 458 -28.74 28.76 36.11
CA ARG A 458 -29.75 29.05 37.14
C ARG A 458 -30.69 30.15 36.64
N SER A 459 -31.97 30.14 37.14
CA SER A 459 -33.02 31.02 36.65
C SER A 459 -32.76 32.52 36.91
N GLU A 460 -31.99 32.85 37.94
CA GLU A 460 -31.68 34.23 38.33
C GLU A 460 -30.51 34.83 37.52
N GLN A 461 -29.81 34.02 36.73
CA GLN A 461 -28.65 34.49 35.97
C GLN A 461 -29.05 34.86 34.54
N PRO A 462 -28.69 36.08 34.05
CA PRO A 462 -28.99 36.47 32.69
C PRO A 462 -28.15 35.70 31.66
N VAL A 463 -28.71 35.52 30.46
CA VAL A 463 -27.97 35.12 29.26
C VAL A 463 -27.64 36.39 28.49
N GLU A 464 -26.39 36.52 28.04
CA GLU A 464 -25.93 37.69 27.31
C GLU A 464 -25.69 37.36 25.85
N VAL A 465 -26.19 38.21 24.94
CA VAL A 465 -25.95 38.10 23.48
C VAL A 465 -25.19 39.36 23.05
N ARG A 466 -24.01 39.12 22.47
CA ARG A 466 -23.20 40.19 21.88
C ARG A 466 -23.09 39.99 20.38
N GLY A 467 -23.26 41.07 19.61
CA GLY A 467 -23.11 41.10 18.16
C GLY A 467 -22.19 42.22 17.72
N ARG A 468 -21.19 41.92 16.88
CA ARG A 468 -20.24 42.91 16.33
C ARG A 468 -19.86 42.52 14.91
N ILE A 469 -19.53 43.52 14.08
CA ILE A 469 -18.83 43.27 12.82
C ILE A 469 -17.34 43.51 13.02
N ILE A 470 -16.53 42.47 12.76
CA ILE A 470 -15.08 42.51 12.88
C ILE A 470 -14.51 41.95 11.56
N ASP A 471 -13.66 42.71 10.89
CA ASP A 471 -12.99 42.33 9.64
C ASP A 471 -13.97 41.85 8.54
N GLY A 472 -15.16 42.47 8.42
CA GLY A 472 -16.18 42.11 7.43
C GLY A 472 -16.93 40.83 7.77
N GLN A 473 -16.88 40.36 9.01
CA GLN A 473 -17.61 39.21 9.52
C GLN A 473 -18.51 39.60 10.70
N LEU A 474 -19.71 39.06 10.73
CA LEU A 474 -20.56 39.13 11.90
C LEU A 474 -20.04 38.12 12.93
N GLU A 475 -19.57 38.62 14.06
CA GLU A 475 -19.27 37.82 15.24
C GLU A 475 -20.41 37.90 16.24
N VAL A 476 -20.90 36.76 16.69
CA VAL A 476 -21.92 36.66 17.73
C VAL A 476 -21.42 35.79 18.87
N LEU A 477 -21.61 36.28 20.10
CA LEU A 477 -21.36 35.54 21.32
C LEU A 477 -22.68 35.36 22.09
N VAL A 478 -22.95 34.12 22.49
CA VAL A 478 -24.02 33.78 23.44
C VAL A 478 -23.34 33.28 24.70
N VAL A 479 -23.50 34.04 25.79
CA VAL A 479 -22.80 33.81 27.06
C VAL A 479 -23.81 33.38 28.12
N ASP A 480 -23.60 32.22 28.70
CA ASP A 480 -24.35 31.76 29.87
C ASP A 480 -23.46 31.71 31.13
N ARG A 481 -24.11 31.58 32.28
CA ARG A 481 -23.46 31.44 33.58
C ARG A 481 -23.85 30.13 34.27
N GLY A 482 -23.89 29.04 33.47
CA GLY A 482 -24.26 27.70 33.91
C GLY A 482 -23.11 26.95 34.57
N VAL A 483 -23.24 25.64 34.50
CA VAL A 483 -22.27 24.71 35.10
C VAL A 483 -20.98 24.56 34.27
N GLY A 484 -20.94 25.07 33.02
CA GLY A 484 -19.84 24.87 32.10
C GLY A 484 -19.76 23.45 31.52
N ILE A 485 -18.70 23.20 30.77
CA ILE A 485 -18.47 21.93 30.09
C ILE A 485 -17.12 21.38 30.55
N PRO A 486 -17.01 20.08 30.92
CA PRO A 486 -15.72 19.47 31.23
C PRO A 486 -14.71 19.64 30.09
N PRO A 487 -13.44 19.97 30.36
CA PRO A 487 -12.46 20.25 29.30
C PRO A 487 -12.29 19.11 28.28
N GLN A 488 -12.43 17.87 28.70
CA GLN A 488 -12.36 16.67 27.87
C GLN A 488 -13.50 16.56 26.84
N ASP A 489 -14.63 17.23 27.10
CA ASP A 489 -15.84 17.15 26.28
C ASP A 489 -15.96 18.32 25.29
N LEU A 490 -15.20 19.41 25.47
CA LEU A 490 -15.25 20.62 24.64
C LEU A 490 -15.08 20.34 23.14
N SER A 491 -14.22 19.41 22.76
CA SER A 491 -13.98 19.05 21.36
C SER A 491 -15.12 18.20 20.75
N ARG A 492 -15.95 17.60 21.59
CA ARG A 492 -16.97 16.62 21.18
C ARG A 492 -18.41 17.12 21.28
N VAL A 493 -18.63 18.28 21.90
CA VAL A 493 -19.99 18.82 22.10
C VAL A 493 -20.73 19.15 20.80
N PHE A 494 -20.01 19.29 19.68
CA PHE A 494 -20.58 19.47 18.35
C PHE A 494 -20.79 18.15 17.60
N ASP A 495 -20.35 17.00 18.18
CA ASP A 495 -20.57 15.71 17.56
C ASP A 495 -22.05 15.33 17.65
N LYS A 496 -22.57 14.73 16.59
CA LYS A 496 -23.96 14.26 16.54
C LYS A 496 -24.21 13.23 17.63
N PHE A 497 -25.33 13.39 18.36
CA PHE A 497 -25.76 12.49 19.45
C PHE A 497 -24.85 12.48 20.68
N TYR A 498 -23.86 13.36 20.73
CA TYR A 498 -22.99 13.46 21.89
C TYR A 498 -23.69 14.11 23.07
N ARG A 499 -23.52 13.53 24.26
CA ARG A 499 -24.09 14.01 25.54
C ARG A 499 -23.07 13.82 26.65
N ILE A 500 -22.95 14.80 27.53
CA ILE A 500 -22.10 14.73 28.71
C ILE A 500 -22.86 13.92 29.78
N ALA A 501 -22.34 12.74 30.14
CA ALA A 501 -23.01 11.81 31.07
C ALA A 501 -23.19 12.39 32.48
N GLU A 502 -22.31 13.27 32.92
CA GLU A 502 -22.27 13.82 34.28
C GLU A 502 -23.30 14.93 34.54
N LEU A 503 -23.92 15.52 33.50
CA LEU A 503 -24.87 16.62 33.64
C LEU A 503 -26.31 16.18 33.86
N GLY A 504 -26.55 14.92 34.26
CA GLY A 504 -27.84 14.39 34.71
C GLY A 504 -28.80 14.01 33.58
N SER A 505 -29.99 13.49 33.94
CA SER A 505 -31.05 12.96 33.05
C SER A 505 -31.76 14.05 32.22
N SER A 506 -31.06 15.02 31.74
CA SER A 506 -31.64 16.10 30.92
C SER A 506 -32.02 15.55 29.54
N THR A 507 -33.31 15.61 29.22
CA THR A 507 -33.91 15.17 27.95
C THR A 507 -33.37 15.90 26.74
N GLY A 508 -32.95 15.16 25.68
CA GLY A 508 -32.57 15.71 24.37
C GLY A 508 -31.62 14.76 23.60
N LEU A 509 -31.76 14.72 22.28
CA LEU A 509 -31.03 13.82 21.37
C LEU A 509 -29.54 14.12 21.20
N GLY A 510 -28.99 15.18 21.78
CA GLY A 510 -27.60 15.62 21.51
C GLY A 510 -27.39 16.14 20.09
N LEU A 511 -28.43 16.67 19.46
CA LEU A 511 -28.38 17.19 18.07
C LEU A 511 -28.28 18.73 18.01
N GLY A 512 -28.66 19.45 19.06
CA GLY A 512 -28.79 20.91 19.00
C GLY A 512 -27.52 21.64 18.57
N LEU A 513 -26.39 21.37 19.22
CA LEU A 513 -25.10 22.01 18.86
C LEU A 513 -24.57 21.52 17.51
N ALA A 514 -24.77 20.24 17.15
CA ALA A 514 -24.41 19.72 15.84
C ALA A 514 -25.18 20.41 14.71
N ILE A 515 -26.47 20.70 14.92
CA ILE A 515 -27.31 21.50 14.00
C ILE A 515 -26.84 22.94 13.92
N CYS A 516 -26.51 23.59 15.06
CA CYS A 516 -25.93 24.91 15.05
C CYS A 516 -24.66 24.98 14.20
N LYS A 517 -23.75 24.00 14.38
CA LYS A 517 -22.52 23.91 13.60
C LYS A 517 -22.81 23.80 12.12
N ALA A 518 -23.69 22.89 11.73
CA ALA A 518 -24.02 22.67 10.34
C ALA A 518 -24.67 23.88 9.66
N PHE A 519 -25.55 24.63 10.38
CA PHE A 519 -26.17 25.82 9.85
C PHE A 519 -25.19 27.00 9.70
N ILE A 520 -24.29 27.16 10.67
CA ILE A 520 -23.24 28.16 10.58
C ILE A 520 -22.23 27.84 9.45
N GLU A 521 -21.83 26.57 9.31
CA GLU A 521 -20.96 26.12 8.21
C GLU A 521 -21.64 26.28 6.84
N ALA A 522 -22.95 26.08 6.75
CA ALA A 522 -23.72 26.31 5.53
C ALA A 522 -23.75 27.80 5.12
N HIS A 523 -23.61 28.74 6.09
CA HIS A 523 -23.40 30.17 5.86
C HIS A 523 -21.91 30.52 5.64
N HIS A 524 -21.03 29.55 5.38
CA HIS A 524 -19.57 29.73 5.26
C HIS A 524 -18.92 30.30 6.54
N GLY A 525 -19.58 30.12 7.69
CA GLY A 525 -19.15 30.58 8.99
C GLY A 525 -18.39 29.53 9.80
N ARG A 526 -18.08 29.86 11.03
CA ARG A 526 -17.47 28.97 12.03
C ARG A 526 -18.15 29.15 13.37
N ILE A 527 -18.29 28.06 14.14
CA ILE A 527 -18.79 28.07 15.51
C ILE A 527 -17.76 27.41 16.43
N SER A 528 -17.58 27.97 17.61
CA SER A 528 -16.73 27.46 18.67
C SER A 528 -17.39 27.62 20.02
N LEU A 529 -16.89 26.88 21.02
CA LEU A 529 -17.41 26.93 22.37
C LEU A 529 -16.24 26.88 23.36
N GLU A 530 -16.30 27.70 24.39
CA GLU A 530 -15.33 27.73 25.49
C GLU A 530 -16.04 27.94 26.84
N ASN A 531 -15.37 27.56 27.92
CA ASN A 531 -15.86 27.84 29.26
C ASN A 531 -15.65 29.31 29.62
N ASN A 532 -16.69 29.93 30.18
CA ASN A 532 -16.61 31.26 30.68
C ASN A 532 -15.78 31.28 31.98
N PRO A 533 -14.73 32.13 32.09
CA PRO A 533 -13.90 32.23 33.30
C PRO A 533 -14.66 32.51 34.59
N ILE A 534 -15.85 33.16 34.49
CA ILE A 534 -16.70 33.52 35.63
C ILE A 534 -17.74 32.42 35.93
N GLY A 535 -17.69 31.27 35.20
CA GLY A 535 -18.66 30.18 35.23
C GLY A 535 -19.64 30.21 34.07
N GLY A 536 -19.98 29.04 33.55
CA GLY A 536 -20.85 28.87 32.39
C GLY A 536 -20.09 28.68 31.07
N THR A 537 -20.73 28.97 29.95
CA THR A 537 -20.25 28.69 28.60
C THR A 537 -20.33 29.94 27.72
N ILE A 538 -19.41 30.11 26.83
CA ILE A 538 -19.40 31.08 25.74
C ILE A 538 -19.48 30.32 24.44
N VAL A 539 -20.58 30.49 23.70
CA VAL A 539 -20.67 29.99 22.32
C VAL A 539 -20.43 31.17 21.39
N ARG A 540 -19.44 31.05 20.55
CA ARG A 540 -19.03 32.04 19.57
C ARG A 540 -19.26 31.50 18.16
N PHE A 541 -19.94 32.25 17.30
CA PHE A 541 -19.98 31.97 15.89
C PHE A 541 -19.67 33.19 15.04
N VAL A 542 -19.17 32.96 13.85
CA VAL A 542 -18.75 33.98 12.88
C VAL A 542 -19.34 33.65 11.53
N ILE A 543 -19.93 34.62 10.86
CA ILE A 543 -20.54 34.51 9.52
C ILE A 543 -20.04 35.68 8.67
N PRO A 544 -19.73 35.47 7.34
CA PRO A 544 -19.45 36.59 6.43
C PRO A 544 -20.60 37.64 6.44
N ALA A 545 -20.25 38.92 6.56
CA ALA A 545 -21.23 40.03 6.66
C ALA A 545 -21.43 40.73 5.30
#